data_a058a78731c660dedb4791e8d518bb19
#
_entry.id   a058a78731c660dedb4791e8d518bb19
#
_cell.length_a   1.000
_cell.length_b   1.000
_cell.length_c   1.000
_cell.angle_alpha   90.00
_cell.angle_beta   90.00
_cell.angle_gamma   90.00
#
_symmetry.space_group_name_H-M   'P 1'
#
loop_
_entity.id
_entity.type
_entity.pdbx_description
1 polymer ?
#
loop_
_entity_poly.entity_id
_entity_poly.type
_entity_poly.pdbx_seq_one_letter_code
_entity_poly.pdbx_strand_id
1 'polypeptide(L)'
;MKQLIAFIRKEFYHVFRDRRTLLILFGIPIAQIILFGQALSSEVKNIGIAVLDEANNTYSQEITHRLQASPYFKLKEPLYHYNQVEDQFKRGTIKAALIFPPDFGRDLYTPSGTPLQLITDGSDPNTAKTVQNYLSTIVASYQQELNPAVQLPYQITVENRMLYNEEQNGSMNFVPGVIALVFMIVSTALTSVAVVREKELGTMEILLVSPFKPIMILIAKAVPYLILSLINFTVILLLSVYMLDVPIRGNLLLLYAESTLFIIICLSLGLLISTVTASQQTAMLIAMMGMMLPTAFFTGFMFPIENMPLIFQGISKIFPSSYYYAIVKKVMLKGLDFTYVWKETLILIAMAVIFLSLAMKKFKVRLE
;
A
#
# COMPACT_ATOMS: atom_id res chain seq x y z
N MET A 1 -13.27 35.82 17.74
CA MET A 1 -12.18 35.52 16.76
C MET A 1 -10.79 35.70 17.34
N LYS A 2 -10.43 36.84 17.93
CA LYS A 2 -9.06 37.05 18.50
C LYS A 2 -8.62 35.97 19.52
N GLN A 3 -9.54 35.53 20.39
CA GLN A 3 -9.28 34.51 21.39
C GLN A 3 -9.01 33.12 20.77
N LEU A 4 -9.75 32.71 19.73
CA LEU A 4 -9.52 31.43 19.02
C LEU A 4 -8.14 31.43 18.35
N ILE A 5 -7.75 32.52 17.70
CA ILE A 5 -6.44 32.67 17.06
C ILE A 5 -5.33 32.58 18.10
N ALA A 6 -5.48 33.25 19.25
CA ALA A 6 -4.49 33.18 20.33
C ALA A 6 -4.34 31.74 20.87
N PHE A 7 -5.45 31.01 20.99
CA PHE A 7 -5.43 29.61 21.44
C PHE A 7 -4.80 28.69 20.40
N ILE A 8 -5.15 28.83 19.11
CA ILE A 8 -4.48 28.09 18.02
C ILE A 8 -2.97 28.35 18.03
N ARG A 9 -2.54 29.62 18.18
CA ARG A 9 -1.12 29.98 18.26
C ARG A 9 -0.42 29.31 19.46
N LYS A 10 -1.06 29.28 20.62
CA LYS A 10 -0.56 28.55 21.81
C LYS A 10 -0.37 27.09 21.51
N GLU A 11 -1.34 26.42 20.88
CA GLU A 11 -1.29 24.99 20.52
C GLU A 11 -0.16 24.71 19.51
N PHE A 12 0.05 25.59 18.51
CA PHE A 12 1.19 25.47 17.60
C PHE A 12 2.53 25.50 18.35
N TYR A 13 2.72 26.46 19.27
CA TYR A 13 3.95 26.49 20.08
C TYR A 13 4.12 25.22 20.91
N HIS A 14 3.03 24.67 21.44
CA HIS A 14 3.05 23.44 22.22
C HIS A 14 3.55 22.25 21.37
N VAL A 15 3.01 22.09 20.16
CA VAL A 15 3.39 20.98 19.28
C VAL A 15 4.82 21.16 18.75
N PHE A 16 5.22 22.35 18.30
CA PHE A 16 6.58 22.58 17.81
C PHE A 16 7.66 22.46 18.88
N ARG A 17 7.31 22.66 20.14
CA ARG A 17 8.23 22.49 21.27
C ARG A 17 8.36 21.03 21.73
N ASP A 18 7.41 20.17 21.38
CA ASP A 18 7.42 18.76 21.71
C ASP A 18 8.13 17.94 20.61
N ARG A 19 9.43 17.74 20.82
CA ARG A 19 10.28 16.96 19.89
C ARG A 19 9.79 15.52 19.67
N ARG A 20 9.14 14.91 20.67
CA ARG A 20 8.62 13.55 20.56
C ARG A 20 7.43 13.50 19.60
N THR A 21 6.52 14.44 19.73
CA THR A 21 5.38 14.58 18.81
C THR A 21 5.85 14.81 17.36
N LEU A 22 6.84 15.68 17.14
CA LEU A 22 7.39 15.92 15.80
C LEU A 22 8.10 14.68 15.23
N LEU A 23 8.83 13.94 16.06
CA LEU A 23 9.50 12.71 15.62
C LEU A 23 8.47 11.64 15.22
N ILE A 24 7.40 11.47 15.97
CA ILE A 24 6.31 10.54 15.61
C ILE A 24 5.61 11.00 14.32
N LEU A 25 5.32 12.31 14.22
CA LEU A 25 4.58 12.87 13.09
C LEU A 25 5.33 12.72 11.76
N PHE A 26 6.64 12.95 11.74
CA PHE A 26 7.44 12.92 10.52
C PHE A 26 8.32 11.67 10.40
N GLY A 27 8.87 11.18 11.51
CA GLY A 27 9.81 10.06 11.51
C GLY A 27 9.14 8.73 11.14
N ILE A 28 7.98 8.43 11.72
CA ILE A 28 7.26 7.17 11.42
C ILE A 28 6.84 7.12 9.95
N PRO A 29 6.18 8.14 9.35
CA PRO A 29 5.81 8.12 7.94
C PRO A 29 7.01 8.01 6.99
N ILE A 30 8.06 8.76 7.25
CA ILE A 30 9.28 8.70 6.43
C ILE A 30 9.89 7.30 6.48
N ALA A 31 10.04 6.74 7.70
CA ALA A 31 10.55 5.38 7.87
C ALA A 31 9.65 4.34 7.17
N GLN A 32 8.33 4.47 7.27
CA GLN A 32 7.39 3.58 6.61
C GLN A 32 7.51 3.65 5.09
N ILE A 33 7.58 4.83 4.50
CA ILE A 33 7.73 4.98 3.04
C ILE A 33 9.04 4.38 2.57
N ILE A 34 10.15 4.63 3.28
CA ILE A 34 11.44 4.06 2.94
C ILE A 34 11.41 2.53 3.05
N LEU A 35 10.90 2.00 4.16
CA LEU A 35 10.84 0.55 4.40
C LEU A 35 9.89 -0.14 3.40
N PHE A 36 8.65 0.34 3.28
CA PHE A 36 7.67 -0.29 2.41
C PHE A 36 7.96 -0.04 0.93
N GLY A 37 8.50 1.12 0.58
CA GLY A 37 8.86 1.44 -0.79
C GLY A 37 9.99 0.58 -1.32
N GLN A 38 10.98 0.25 -0.49
CA GLN A 38 12.11 -0.60 -0.89
C GLN A 38 11.85 -2.10 -0.67
N ALA A 39 11.23 -2.48 0.47
CA ALA A 39 10.99 -3.88 0.80
C ALA A 39 9.89 -4.52 -0.03
N LEU A 40 8.96 -3.72 -0.55
CA LEU A 40 7.81 -4.18 -1.33
C LEU A 40 7.86 -3.76 -2.80
N SER A 41 9.02 -3.30 -3.28
CA SER A 41 9.27 -3.27 -4.72
C SER A 41 9.23 -4.72 -5.19
N SER A 42 8.04 -5.16 -5.58
CA SER A 42 7.79 -6.50 -6.14
C SER A 42 8.32 -6.60 -7.58
N GLU A 43 9.32 -5.82 -7.93
CA GLU A 43 10.15 -6.12 -9.08
C GLU A 43 10.96 -7.36 -8.71
N VAL A 44 10.41 -8.49 -9.06
CA VAL A 44 11.11 -9.76 -8.96
C VAL A 44 12.16 -9.75 -10.06
N LYS A 45 13.22 -8.95 -9.86
CA LYS A 45 14.43 -8.90 -10.70
C LYS A 45 15.45 -9.90 -10.15
N ASN A 46 16.24 -10.46 -11.04
CA ASN A 46 17.31 -11.40 -10.66
C ASN A 46 16.85 -12.67 -9.95
N ILE A 47 15.70 -13.23 -10.35
CA ILE A 47 15.26 -14.53 -9.85
C ILE A 47 16.29 -15.59 -10.18
N GLY A 48 16.83 -16.25 -9.15
CA GLY A 48 17.72 -17.39 -9.36
C GLY A 48 16.96 -18.53 -10.04
N ILE A 49 17.30 -18.83 -11.29
CA ILE A 49 16.79 -19.98 -12.03
C ILE A 49 17.92 -20.92 -12.38
N ALA A 50 17.70 -22.22 -12.24
CA ALA A 50 18.62 -23.24 -12.73
C ALA A 50 17.96 -24.01 -13.88
N VAL A 51 18.78 -24.51 -14.78
CA VAL A 51 18.35 -25.29 -15.94
C VAL A 51 18.96 -26.70 -15.83
N LEU A 52 18.10 -27.71 -15.95
CA LEU A 52 18.49 -29.08 -16.18
C LEU A 52 18.18 -29.41 -17.64
N ASP A 53 19.20 -29.44 -18.47
CA ASP A 53 19.05 -29.75 -19.89
C ASP A 53 19.53 -31.15 -20.20
N GLU A 54 18.61 -32.10 -20.23
CA GLU A 54 18.87 -33.49 -20.61
C GLU A 54 18.84 -33.71 -22.13
N ALA A 55 18.27 -32.73 -22.88
CA ALA A 55 18.17 -32.80 -24.32
C ALA A 55 19.43 -32.32 -25.04
N ASN A 56 20.12 -31.36 -24.46
CA ASN A 56 21.36 -30.75 -24.95
C ASN A 56 21.34 -30.46 -26.46
N ASN A 57 20.27 -29.80 -26.93
CA ASN A 57 20.08 -29.50 -28.35
C ASN A 57 19.90 -27.98 -28.59
N THR A 58 19.88 -27.55 -29.86
CA THR A 58 19.77 -26.14 -30.25
C THR A 58 18.51 -25.46 -29.69
N TYR A 59 17.41 -26.18 -29.55
CA TYR A 59 16.15 -25.62 -29.07
C TYR A 59 16.19 -25.33 -27.56
N SER A 60 16.74 -26.25 -26.76
CA SER A 60 16.89 -26.06 -25.32
C SER A 60 17.91 -24.96 -25.00
N GLN A 61 19.00 -24.90 -25.77
CA GLN A 61 20.03 -23.87 -25.65
C GLN A 61 19.48 -22.48 -25.98
N GLU A 62 18.67 -22.34 -27.04
CA GLU A 62 18.06 -21.06 -27.40
C GLU A 62 17.11 -20.54 -26.32
N ILE A 63 16.24 -21.38 -25.76
CA ILE A 63 15.36 -20.99 -24.64
C ILE A 63 16.23 -20.57 -23.43
N THR A 64 17.28 -21.30 -23.12
CA THR A 64 18.20 -20.99 -22.03
C THR A 64 18.92 -19.66 -22.26
N HIS A 65 19.33 -19.37 -23.49
CA HIS A 65 19.94 -18.10 -23.86
C HIS A 65 18.96 -16.92 -23.69
N ARG A 66 17.70 -17.10 -24.08
CA ARG A 66 16.65 -16.09 -23.87
C ARG A 66 16.35 -15.83 -22.39
N LEU A 67 16.38 -16.88 -21.58
CA LEU A 67 16.29 -16.73 -20.11
C LEU A 67 17.46 -15.91 -19.56
N GLN A 68 18.67 -16.18 -20.04
CA GLN A 68 19.87 -15.46 -19.61
C GLN A 68 19.86 -13.99 -20.05
N ALA A 69 19.32 -13.70 -21.23
CA ALA A 69 19.18 -12.35 -21.75
C ALA A 69 18.06 -11.55 -21.05
N SER A 70 17.16 -12.23 -20.36
CA SER A 70 16.03 -11.58 -19.64
C SER A 70 16.50 -10.89 -18.37
N PRO A 71 16.12 -9.63 -18.11
CA PRO A 71 16.46 -8.91 -16.88
C PRO A 71 15.81 -9.48 -15.63
N TYR A 72 14.84 -10.37 -15.79
CA TYR A 72 14.08 -10.96 -14.68
C TYR A 72 14.77 -12.18 -14.08
N PHE A 73 15.59 -12.90 -14.85
CA PHE A 73 16.22 -14.14 -14.43
C PHE A 73 17.73 -14.00 -14.28
N LYS A 74 18.26 -14.62 -13.24
CA LYS A 74 19.68 -14.82 -13.05
C LYS A 74 19.96 -16.31 -13.14
N LEU A 75 20.51 -16.74 -14.29
CA LEU A 75 20.89 -18.14 -14.48
C LEU A 75 21.96 -18.51 -13.45
N LYS A 76 21.72 -19.60 -12.73
CA LYS A 76 22.66 -20.22 -11.80
C LYS A 76 23.43 -21.34 -12.48
N GLU A 77 24.30 -22.00 -11.75
CA GLU A 77 25.05 -23.12 -12.28
C GLU A 77 24.12 -24.19 -12.88
N PRO A 78 24.45 -24.77 -14.04
CA PRO A 78 23.64 -25.79 -14.68
C PRO A 78 23.52 -27.03 -13.78
N LEU A 79 22.35 -27.65 -13.82
CA LEU A 79 22.10 -28.89 -13.11
C LEU A 79 22.36 -30.09 -14.04
N TYR A 80 22.92 -31.13 -13.50
CA TYR A 80 23.23 -32.36 -14.25
C TYR A 80 22.35 -33.55 -13.86
N HIS A 81 21.71 -33.48 -12.67
CA HIS A 81 20.86 -34.54 -12.15
C HIS A 81 19.64 -33.95 -11.43
N TYR A 82 18.52 -34.60 -11.56
CA TYR A 82 17.25 -34.20 -10.95
C TYR A 82 17.34 -34.00 -9.42
N ASN A 83 18.11 -34.82 -8.73
CA ASN A 83 18.28 -34.72 -7.28
C ASN A 83 18.92 -33.40 -6.84
N GLN A 84 19.71 -32.75 -7.71
CA GLN A 84 20.31 -31.44 -7.43
C GLN A 84 19.26 -30.33 -7.38
N VAL A 85 18.12 -30.49 -8.06
CA VAL A 85 17.04 -29.49 -8.07
C VAL A 85 16.52 -29.26 -6.66
N GLU A 86 16.18 -30.33 -5.94
CA GLU A 86 15.66 -30.26 -4.58
C GLU A 86 16.67 -29.64 -3.60
N ASP A 87 17.97 -30.00 -3.73
CA ASP A 87 19.02 -29.46 -2.89
C ASP A 87 19.22 -27.95 -3.10
N GLN A 88 19.12 -27.46 -4.33
CA GLN A 88 19.22 -26.03 -4.64
C GLN A 88 18.03 -25.25 -4.09
N PHE A 89 16.81 -25.80 -4.13
CA PHE A 89 15.65 -25.22 -3.47
C PHE A 89 15.81 -25.18 -1.95
N LYS A 90 16.28 -26.26 -1.32
CA LYS A 90 16.54 -26.31 0.13
C LYS A 90 17.56 -25.26 0.58
N ARG A 91 18.59 -25.02 -0.24
CA ARG A 91 19.61 -23.99 0.01
C ARG A 91 19.13 -22.56 -0.28
N GLY A 92 17.94 -22.40 -0.90
CA GLY A 92 17.39 -21.10 -1.28
C GLY A 92 18.18 -20.39 -2.38
N THR A 93 19.05 -21.09 -3.11
CA THR A 93 19.90 -20.52 -4.17
C THR A 93 19.12 -20.25 -5.44
N ILE A 94 18.06 -21.01 -5.69
CA ILE A 94 17.12 -20.88 -6.81
C ILE A 94 15.68 -20.73 -6.32
N LYS A 95 14.87 -20.06 -7.13
CA LYS A 95 13.41 -19.93 -6.94
C LYS A 95 12.64 -20.65 -8.03
N ALA A 96 13.33 -21.06 -9.09
CA ALA A 96 12.77 -21.84 -10.18
C ALA A 96 13.79 -22.79 -10.77
N ALA A 97 13.32 -23.89 -11.32
CA ALA A 97 14.12 -24.82 -12.12
C ALA A 97 13.34 -25.17 -13.40
N LEU A 98 14.01 -25.07 -14.54
CA LEU A 98 13.50 -25.45 -15.84
C LEU A 98 14.16 -26.76 -16.29
N ILE A 99 13.35 -27.74 -16.66
CA ILE A 99 13.83 -29.08 -17.03
C ILE A 99 13.41 -29.40 -18.46
N PHE A 100 14.39 -29.64 -19.30
CA PHE A 100 14.22 -30.12 -20.65
C PHE A 100 14.38 -31.64 -20.69
N PRO A 101 13.35 -32.40 -21.09
CA PRO A 101 13.45 -33.85 -21.19
C PRO A 101 14.38 -34.27 -22.35
N PRO A 102 14.95 -35.50 -22.34
CA PRO A 102 15.91 -35.95 -23.37
C PRO A 102 15.38 -35.87 -24.81
N ASP A 103 14.08 -36.03 -24.99
CA ASP A 103 13.42 -36.02 -26.30
C ASP A 103 12.94 -34.64 -26.73
N PHE A 104 13.24 -33.57 -25.99
CA PHE A 104 12.76 -32.20 -26.21
C PHE A 104 13.13 -31.78 -27.60
N GLY A 105 13.56 -31.70 -28.45
CA GLY A 105 13.75 -31.24 -29.83
C GLY A 105 13.13 -32.16 -30.85
N ARG A 106 13.16 -33.49 -30.60
CA ARG A 106 12.63 -34.48 -31.50
C ARG A 106 11.10 -34.43 -31.54
N ASP A 107 10.48 -34.25 -30.37
CA ASP A 107 9.04 -34.30 -30.22
C ASP A 107 8.34 -32.93 -30.38
N LEU A 108 9.09 -31.87 -30.64
CA LEU A 108 8.55 -30.53 -30.92
C LEU A 108 7.58 -30.48 -32.11
N TYR A 109 7.83 -31.33 -33.12
CA TYR A 109 7.04 -31.40 -34.34
C TYR A 109 6.00 -32.53 -34.34
N THR A 110 5.86 -33.23 -33.22
CA THR A 110 4.80 -34.25 -33.07
C THR A 110 3.47 -33.59 -32.67
N PRO A 111 2.30 -34.19 -33.07
CA PRO A 111 0.99 -33.65 -32.68
C PRO A 111 0.76 -33.55 -31.18
N SER A 112 1.45 -34.38 -30.39
CA SER A 112 1.38 -34.38 -28.92
C SER A 112 2.25 -33.33 -28.26
N GLY A 113 3.18 -32.70 -29.01
CA GLY A 113 4.16 -31.77 -28.46
C GLY A 113 5.12 -32.39 -27.45
N THR A 114 6.00 -31.60 -26.90
CA THR A 114 6.91 -32.04 -25.84
C THR A 114 6.66 -31.22 -24.56
N PRO A 115 6.54 -31.87 -23.41
CA PRO A 115 6.36 -31.16 -22.15
C PRO A 115 7.66 -30.49 -21.71
N LEU A 116 7.58 -29.25 -21.27
CA LEU A 116 8.64 -28.52 -20.60
C LEU A 116 8.24 -28.42 -19.13
N GLN A 117 9.05 -28.92 -18.22
CA GLN A 117 8.72 -28.90 -16.80
C GLN A 117 9.30 -27.66 -16.13
N LEU A 118 8.44 -26.89 -15.48
CA LEU A 118 8.80 -25.78 -14.60
C LEU A 118 8.49 -26.15 -13.16
N ILE A 119 9.52 -26.13 -12.31
CA ILE A 119 9.38 -26.27 -10.86
C ILE A 119 9.64 -24.90 -10.24
N THR A 120 8.74 -24.46 -9.36
CA THR A 120 8.85 -23.16 -8.66
C THR A 120 8.73 -23.34 -7.15
N ASP A 121 9.37 -22.43 -6.39
CA ASP A 121 9.29 -22.39 -4.93
C ASP A 121 7.90 -21.91 -4.48
N GLY A 122 7.03 -22.85 -4.12
CA GLY A 122 5.66 -22.57 -3.66
C GLY A 122 5.58 -21.91 -2.28
N SER A 123 6.70 -21.75 -1.55
CA SER A 123 6.72 -21.03 -0.27
C SER A 123 6.48 -19.51 -0.45
N ASP A 124 6.75 -19.00 -1.66
CA ASP A 124 6.40 -17.65 -2.09
C ASP A 124 5.51 -17.69 -3.33
N PRO A 125 4.18 -17.72 -3.16
CA PRO A 125 3.24 -17.83 -4.26
C PRO A 125 3.30 -16.67 -5.28
N ASN A 126 3.66 -15.47 -4.84
CA ASN A 126 3.75 -14.29 -5.70
C ASN A 126 4.93 -14.42 -6.66
N THR A 127 6.11 -14.74 -6.14
CA THR A 127 7.29 -15.01 -6.96
C THR A 127 7.06 -16.21 -7.89
N ALA A 128 6.46 -17.30 -7.40
CA ALA A 128 6.17 -18.47 -8.21
C ALA A 128 5.27 -18.14 -9.42
N LYS A 129 4.18 -17.39 -9.19
CA LYS A 129 3.27 -16.96 -10.26
C LYS A 129 3.94 -16.01 -11.26
N THR A 130 4.77 -15.11 -10.78
CA THR A 130 5.54 -14.18 -11.62
C THR A 130 6.51 -14.92 -12.52
N VAL A 131 7.27 -15.87 -11.96
CA VAL A 131 8.18 -16.75 -12.72
C VAL A 131 7.43 -17.52 -13.80
N GLN A 132 6.30 -18.14 -13.44
CA GLN A 132 5.48 -18.89 -14.37
C GLN A 132 5.01 -18.02 -15.55
N ASN A 133 4.54 -16.80 -15.28
CA ASN A 133 4.09 -15.89 -16.32
C ASN A 133 5.22 -15.45 -17.26
N TYR A 134 6.38 -15.04 -16.72
CA TYR A 134 7.51 -14.63 -17.54
C TYR A 134 8.07 -15.77 -18.39
N LEU A 135 8.20 -16.95 -17.80
CA LEU A 135 8.71 -18.11 -18.50
C LEU A 135 7.76 -18.55 -19.60
N SER A 136 6.45 -18.60 -19.31
CA SER A 136 5.43 -18.91 -20.32
C SER A 136 5.47 -17.93 -21.50
N THR A 137 5.71 -16.65 -21.23
CA THR A 137 5.84 -15.63 -22.28
C THR A 137 7.09 -15.86 -23.13
N ILE A 138 8.23 -16.16 -22.54
CA ILE A 138 9.48 -16.45 -23.27
C ILE A 138 9.32 -17.71 -24.15
N VAL A 139 8.75 -18.78 -23.60
CA VAL A 139 8.51 -20.02 -24.33
C VAL A 139 7.52 -19.82 -25.46
N ALA A 140 6.42 -19.09 -25.22
CA ALA A 140 5.41 -18.81 -26.24
C ALA A 140 5.96 -17.97 -27.40
N SER A 141 6.78 -16.93 -27.09
CA SER A 141 7.43 -16.13 -28.14
C SER A 141 8.37 -16.97 -29.00
N TYR A 142 9.11 -17.88 -28.39
CA TYR A 142 9.99 -18.79 -29.12
C TYR A 142 9.20 -19.79 -29.97
N GLN A 143 8.13 -20.35 -29.44
CA GLN A 143 7.25 -21.27 -30.18
C GLN A 143 6.64 -20.60 -31.41
N GLN A 144 6.30 -19.32 -31.31
CA GLN A 144 5.76 -18.55 -32.44
C GLN A 144 6.80 -18.35 -33.55
N GLU A 145 8.08 -18.17 -33.20
CA GLU A 145 9.17 -18.06 -34.17
C GLU A 145 9.49 -19.40 -34.85
N LEU A 146 9.37 -20.52 -34.14
CA LEU A 146 9.62 -21.85 -34.73
C LEU A 146 8.58 -22.26 -35.76
N ASN A 147 7.37 -21.74 -35.69
CA ASN A 147 6.26 -22.10 -36.57
C ASN A 147 5.69 -20.88 -37.32
N PRO A 148 6.45 -20.18 -38.16
CA PRO A 148 5.95 -19.05 -38.93
C PRO A 148 4.94 -19.51 -40.03
N ALA A 149 4.94 -20.80 -40.39
CA ALA A 149 4.13 -21.36 -41.51
C ALA A 149 2.79 -21.95 -41.03
N VAL A 150 2.55 -22.20 -39.77
CA VAL A 150 1.23 -22.54 -39.23
C VAL A 150 0.45 -21.25 -38.99
N GLN A 151 0.15 -20.54 -40.06
CA GLN A 151 -0.95 -19.59 -40.06
C GLN A 151 -2.25 -20.40 -39.93
N LEU A 152 -2.64 -20.72 -38.70
CA LEU A 152 -4.02 -21.06 -38.45
C LEU A 152 -4.84 -19.88 -38.94
N PRO A 153 -5.92 -20.11 -39.78
CA PRO A 153 -6.68 -19.02 -40.36
C PRO A 153 -7.32 -18.10 -39.30
N TYR A 154 -7.19 -18.42 -38.05
CA TYR A 154 -7.66 -17.63 -36.89
C TYR A 154 -6.63 -17.70 -35.78
N GLN A 155 -5.58 -16.88 -35.86
CA GLN A 155 -4.63 -16.69 -34.79
C GLN A 155 -5.14 -15.56 -33.87
N ILE A 156 -5.56 -15.90 -32.66
CA ILE A 156 -5.87 -14.90 -31.63
C ILE A 156 -4.55 -14.56 -30.94
N THR A 157 -3.95 -13.45 -31.34
CA THR A 157 -2.79 -12.89 -30.65
C THR A 157 -3.28 -12.04 -29.48
N VAL A 158 -3.00 -12.47 -28.26
CA VAL A 158 -3.34 -11.69 -27.07
C VAL A 158 -2.19 -10.71 -26.82
N GLU A 159 -2.39 -9.45 -27.17
CA GLU A 159 -1.51 -8.36 -26.79
C GLU A 159 -1.85 -7.91 -25.37
N ASN A 160 -1.02 -8.27 -24.40
CA ASN A 160 -1.16 -7.80 -23.03
C ASN A 160 -0.59 -6.38 -22.92
N ARG A 161 -1.46 -5.37 -22.83
CA ARG A 161 -1.08 -3.99 -22.52
C ARG A 161 -1.50 -3.63 -21.11
N MET A 162 -0.53 -3.39 -20.24
CA MET A 162 -0.79 -2.89 -18.89
C MET A 162 -0.95 -1.38 -18.91
N LEU A 163 -2.09 -0.90 -18.42
CA LEU A 163 -2.36 0.53 -18.27
C LEU A 163 -1.98 0.99 -16.86
N TYR A 164 -1.45 2.19 -16.77
CA TYR A 164 -1.10 2.90 -15.52
C TYR A 164 0.13 2.39 -14.77
N ASN A 165 0.50 1.13 -14.87
CA ASN A 165 1.66 0.52 -14.22
C ASN A 165 2.29 -0.51 -15.16
N GLU A 166 2.95 -0.04 -16.21
CA GLU A 166 3.54 -0.88 -17.26
C GLU A 166 4.68 -1.74 -16.70
N GLU A 167 5.45 -1.20 -15.75
CA GLU A 167 6.58 -1.86 -15.11
C GLU A 167 6.17 -2.77 -13.94
N GLN A 168 4.87 -2.86 -13.63
CA GLN A 168 4.33 -3.63 -12.49
C GLN A 168 4.98 -3.25 -11.15
N ASN A 169 5.36 -1.97 -10.99
CA ASN A 169 6.00 -1.48 -9.80
C ASN A 169 5.04 -1.58 -8.58
N GLY A 170 5.43 -2.37 -7.58
CA GLY A 170 4.66 -2.59 -6.36
C GLY A 170 4.42 -1.31 -5.56
N SER A 171 5.36 -0.35 -5.61
CA SER A 171 5.26 0.93 -4.91
C SER A 171 4.00 1.70 -5.31
N MET A 172 3.53 1.58 -6.56
CA MET A 172 2.30 2.24 -7.01
C MET A 172 1.06 1.79 -6.25
N ASN A 173 1.00 0.56 -5.80
CA ASN A 173 -0.12 0.08 -4.99
C ASN A 173 0.07 0.39 -3.50
N PHE A 174 1.32 0.36 -3.02
CA PHE A 174 1.64 0.54 -1.60
C PHE A 174 1.61 1.99 -1.16
N VAL A 175 2.11 2.94 -1.96
CA VAL A 175 2.15 4.36 -1.58
C VAL A 175 0.78 4.91 -1.18
N PRO A 176 -0.30 4.76 -1.97
CA PRO A 176 -1.64 5.18 -1.55
C PRO A 176 -2.10 4.53 -0.24
N GLY A 177 -1.78 3.23 -0.05
CA GLY A 177 -2.11 2.48 1.16
C GLY A 177 -1.37 2.99 2.39
N VAL A 178 -0.07 3.25 2.26
CA VAL A 178 0.76 3.81 3.33
C VAL A 178 0.30 5.21 3.71
N ILE A 179 -0.07 6.06 2.75
CA ILE A 179 -0.64 7.39 3.03
C ILE A 179 -1.91 7.25 3.90
N ALA A 180 -2.83 6.37 3.52
CA ALA A 180 -4.05 6.14 4.29
C ALA A 180 -3.75 5.62 5.71
N LEU A 181 -2.82 4.67 5.83
CA LEU A 181 -2.40 4.08 7.10
C LEU A 181 -1.72 5.09 8.01
N VAL A 182 -0.80 5.89 7.47
CA VAL A 182 -0.10 6.94 8.22
C VAL A 182 -1.08 7.95 8.79
N PHE A 183 -1.99 8.49 7.97
CA PHE A 183 -2.96 9.46 8.46
C PHE A 183 -3.88 8.84 9.51
N MET A 184 -4.35 7.64 9.27
CA MET A 184 -5.25 6.96 10.20
C MET A 184 -4.61 6.74 11.57
N ILE A 185 -3.35 6.34 11.62
CA ILE A 185 -2.63 6.08 12.86
C ILE A 185 -2.15 7.39 13.49
N VAL A 186 -1.34 8.15 12.74
CA VAL A 186 -0.60 9.28 13.31
C VAL A 186 -1.53 10.42 13.70
N SER A 187 -2.44 10.83 12.80
CA SER A 187 -3.36 11.94 13.10
C SER A 187 -4.32 11.58 14.24
N THR A 188 -4.81 10.32 14.28
CA THR A 188 -5.69 9.85 15.36
C THR A 188 -4.95 9.77 16.69
N ALA A 189 -3.73 9.21 16.72
CA ALA A 189 -2.94 9.06 17.93
C ALA A 189 -2.54 10.42 18.52
N LEU A 190 -2.01 11.31 17.69
CA LEU A 190 -1.55 12.63 18.16
C LEU A 190 -2.70 13.47 18.71
N THR A 191 -3.86 13.47 18.04
CA THR A 191 -5.03 14.20 18.53
C THR A 191 -5.56 13.60 19.83
N SER A 192 -5.63 12.27 19.93
CA SER A 192 -6.06 11.59 21.13
C SER A 192 -5.15 11.91 22.31
N VAL A 193 -3.84 11.75 22.14
CA VAL A 193 -2.83 12.04 23.15
C VAL A 193 -2.85 13.50 23.59
N ALA A 194 -2.99 14.44 22.64
CA ALA A 194 -3.03 15.88 22.95
C ALA A 194 -4.21 16.29 23.85
N VAL A 195 -5.36 15.65 23.67
CA VAL A 195 -6.53 15.91 24.51
C VAL A 195 -6.41 15.20 25.87
N VAL A 196 -5.96 13.95 25.86
CA VAL A 196 -5.81 13.16 27.10
C VAL A 196 -4.73 13.76 28.00
N ARG A 197 -3.68 14.32 27.43
CA ARG A 197 -2.64 15.04 28.19
C ARG A 197 -3.20 16.18 29.06
N GLU A 198 -4.13 16.94 28.54
CA GLU A 198 -4.81 18.02 29.31
C GLU A 198 -5.63 17.43 30.46
N LYS A 199 -6.22 16.23 30.27
CA LYS A 199 -6.94 15.54 31.35
C LYS A 199 -6.01 15.04 32.43
N GLU A 200 -4.88 14.40 32.05
CA GLU A 200 -3.89 13.90 33.01
C GLU A 200 -3.26 15.01 33.83
N LEU A 201 -3.02 16.18 33.23
CA LEU A 201 -2.43 17.33 33.90
C LEU A 201 -3.43 18.17 34.71
N GLY A 202 -4.73 17.81 34.69
CA GLY A 202 -5.78 18.59 35.36
C GLY A 202 -6.08 19.95 34.70
N THR A 203 -5.41 20.28 33.58
CA THR A 203 -5.58 21.56 32.90
C THR A 203 -6.89 21.64 32.11
N MET A 204 -7.52 20.49 31.86
CA MET A 204 -8.82 20.43 31.18
C MET A 204 -9.91 21.16 32.00
N GLU A 205 -9.91 21.02 33.33
CA GLU A 205 -10.89 21.70 34.19
C GLU A 205 -10.77 23.22 34.11
N ILE A 206 -9.53 23.74 34.04
CA ILE A 206 -9.29 25.19 33.88
C ILE A 206 -9.83 25.67 32.52
N LEU A 207 -9.65 24.87 31.48
CA LEU A 207 -10.17 25.20 30.14
C LEU A 207 -11.71 25.21 30.11
N LEU A 208 -12.36 24.35 30.89
CA LEU A 208 -13.80 24.21 30.94
C LEU A 208 -14.49 25.30 31.76
N VAL A 209 -13.83 25.82 32.78
CA VAL A 209 -14.28 27.00 33.56
C VAL A 209 -14.07 28.30 32.79
N SER A 210 -13.24 28.29 31.76
CA SER A 210 -12.99 29.47 30.90
C SER A 210 -14.23 29.80 30.04
N PRO A 211 -14.43 31.03 29.60
CA PRO A 211 -15.59 31.43 28.80
C PRO A 211 -15.57 30.88 27.34
N PHE A 212 -14.75 29.86 27.08
CA PHE A 212 -14.65 29.25 25.76
C PHE A 212 -15.74 28.20 25.54
N LYS A 213 -16.37 28.26 24.38
CA LYS A 213 -17.25 27.18 23.94
C LYS A 213 -16.42 25.90 23.71
N PRO A 214 -16.87 24.71 24.18
CA PRO A 214 -16.14 23.46 24.01
C PRO A 214 -15.70 23.18 22.57
N ILE A 215 -16.52 23.55 21.59
CA ILE A 215 -16.21 23.42 20.17
C ILE A 215 -14.98 24.25 19.76
N MET A 216 -14.76 25.43 20.35
CA MET A 216 -13.59 26.26 20.05
C MET A 216 -12.30 25.61 20.55
N ILE A 217 -12.37 24.93 21.69
CA ILE A 217 -11.24 24.19 22.27
C ILE A 217 -10.85 23.05 21.33
N LEU A 218 -11.85 22.27 20.87
CA LEU A 218 -11.61 21.16 19.94
C LEU A 218 -11.03 21.61 18.60
N ILE A 219 -11.56 22.69 18.01
CA ILE A 219 -11.06 23.25 16.76
C ILE A 219 -9.63 23.78 16.96
N ALA A 220 -9.37 24.51 18.04
CA ALA A 220 -8.04 25.05 18.30
C ALA A 220 -6.97 23.96 18.46
N LYS A 221 -7.34 22.80 19.03
CA LYS A 221 -6.45 21.65 19.14
C LYS A 221 -6.29 20.90 17.80
N ALA A 222 -7.36 20.77 17.02
CA ALA A 222 -7.33 20.06 15.75
C ALA A 222 -6.56 20.78 14.65
N VAL A 223 -6.63 22.12 14.58
CA VAL A 223 -6.02 22.93 13.51
C VAL A 223 -4.50 22.73 13.37
N PRO A 224 -3.67 22.77 14.42
CA PRO A 224 -2.23 22.49 14.30
C PRO A 224 -1.93 21.12 13.74
N TYR A 225 -2.62 20.10 14.21
CA TYR A 225 -2.41 18.72 13.71
C TYR A 225 -2.87 18.54 12.27
N LEU A 226 -3.94 19.22 11.84
CA LEU A 226 -4.38 19.25 10.45
C LEU A 226 -3.29 19.84 9.55
N ILE A 227 -2.75 21.02 9.91
CA ILE A 227 -1.72 21.70 9.12
C ILE A 227 -0.44 20.86 9.07
N LEU A 228 -0.01 20.30 10.21
CA LEU A 228 1.16 19.45 10.26
C LEU A 228 0.97 18.14 9.48
N SER A 229 -0.23 17.56 9.51
CA SER A 229 -0.55 16.38 8.69
C SER A 229 -0.51 16.70 7.19
N LEU A 230 -0.94 17.90 6.77
CA LEU A 230 -0.82 18.34 5.38
C LEU A 230 0.65 18.57 4.96
N ILE A 231 1.47 19.14 5.86
CA ILE A 231 2.91 19.25 5.62
C ILE A 231 3.54 17.85 5.48
N ASN A 232 3.19 16.93 6.38
CA ASN A 232 3.64 15.55 6.30
C ASN A 232 3.20 14.87 4.99
N PHE A 233 1.95 15.12 4.55
CA PHE A 233 1.46 14.66 3.25
C PHE A 233 2.34 15.15 2.09
N THR A 234 2.71 16.42 2.11
CA THR A 234 3.63 16.99 1.11
C THR A 234 4.97 16.27 1.11
N VAL A 235 5.53 16.00 2.29
CA VAL A 235 6.80 15.24 2.41
C VAL A 235 6.64 13.81 1.86
N ILE A 236 5.54 13.14 2.18
CA ILE A 236 5.22 11.80 1.67
C ILE A 236 5.11 11.81 0.14
N LEU A 237 4.39 12.78 -0.45
CA LEU A 237 4.27 12.91 -1.90
C LEU A 237 5.63 13.15 -2.58
N LEU A 238 6.46 14.02 -2.00
CA LEU A 238 7.81 14.28 -2.52
C LEU A 238 8.66 13.00 -2.50
N LEU A 239 8.67 12.26 -1.37
CA LEU A 239 9.39 10.99 -1.27
C LEU A 239 8.85 9.96 -2.27
N SER A 240 7.53 9.90 -2.46
CA SER A 240 6.90 8.98 -3.40
C SER A 240 7.31 9.24 -4.85
N VAL A 241 7.41 10.52 -5.24
CA VAL A 241 7.80 10.89 -6.60
C VAL A 241 9.31 10.73 -6.82
N TYR A 242 10.14 11.27 -5.90
CA TYR A 242 11.59 11.34 -6.14
C TYR A 242 12.35 10.09 -5.72
N MET A 243 11.81 9.27 -4.82
CA MET A 243 12.49 8.09 -4.30
C MET A 243 11.90 6.78 -4.82
N LEU A 244 10.60 6.75 -5.08
CA LEU A 244 9.87 5.54 -5.45
C LEU A 244 9.34 5.56 -6.88
N ASP A 245 9.60 6.62 -7.65
CA ASP A 245 9.15 6.83 -9.03
C ASP A 245 7.62 6.67 -9.21
N VAL A 246 6.85 7.00 -8.15
CA VAL A 246 5.39 6.93 -8.20
C VAL A 246 4.84 8.24 -8.75
N PRO A 247 4.29 8.28 -9.98
CA PRO A 247 3.84 9.51 -10.61
C PRO A 247 2.56 10.03 -9.96
N ILE A 248 2.41 11.36 -9.94
CA ILE A 248 1.15 12.03 -9.62
C ILE A 248 0.54 12.51 -10.93
N ARG A 249 -0.38 11.71 -11.49
CA ARG A 249 -1.00 11.99 -12.80
C ARG A 249 -2.23 12.90 -12.71
N GLY A 250 -2.87 12.97 -11.55
CA GLY A 250 -4.10 13.71 -11.35
C GLY A 250 -3.91 15.11 -10.76
N ASN A 251 -5.04 15.77 -10.50
CA ASN A 251 -5.07 17.11 -9.97
C ASN A 251 -4.62 17.14 -8.50
N LEU A 252 -3.51 17.83 -8.22
CA LEU A 252 -2.96 17.99 -6.87
C LEU A 252 -3.94 18.67 -5.92
N LEU A 253 -4.69 19.68 -6.38
CA LEU A 253 -5.64 20.40 -5.54
C LEU A 253 -6.76 19.45 -5.05
N LEU A 254 -7.28 18.60 -5.93
CA LEU A 254 -8.24 17.58 -5.59
C LEU A 254 -7.66 16.61 -4.56
N LEU A 255 -6.43 16.15 -4.78
CA LEU A 255 -5.75 15.22 -3.89
C LEU A 255 -5.56 15.81 -2.49
N TYR A 256 -5.19 17.10 -2.38
CA TYR A 256 -5.09 17.81 -1.10
C TYR A 256 -6.46 18.02 -0.43
N ALA A 257 -7.51 18.32 -1.20
CA ALA A 257 -8.86 18.49 -0.66
C ALA A 257 -9.38 17.18 -0.05
N GLU A 258 -9.25 16.06 -0.75
CA GLU A 258 -9.65 14.74 -0.28
C GLU A 258 -8.81 14.29 0.93
N SER A 259 -7.50 14.56 0.91
CA SER A 259 -6.62 14.28 2.05
C SER A 259 -7.01 15.11 3.28
N THR A 260 -7.36 16.39 3.08
CA THR A 260 -7.85 17.25 4.17
C THR A 260 -9.13 16.69 4.79
N LEU A 261 -10.08 16.26 3.96
CA LEU A 261 -11.31 15.63 4.42
C LEU A 261 -11.02 14.36 5.25
N PHE A 262 -10.13 13.50 4.75
CA PHE A 262 -9.75 12.28 5.45
C PHE A 262 -9.00 12.56 6.77
N ILE A 263 -8.08 13.54 6.79
CA ILE A 263 -7.39 13.96 8.01
C ILE A 263 -8.41 14.46 9.05
N ILE A 264 -9.44 15.22 8.66
CA ILE A 264 -10.51 15.67 9.56
C ILE A 264 -11.22 14.47 10.21
N ILE A 265 -11.47 13.40 9.46
CA ILE A 265 -12.04 12.15 10.00
C ILE A 265 -11.10 11.54 11.02
N CYS A 266 -9.80 11.41 10.70
CA CYS A 266 -8.79 10.86 11.60
C CYS A 266 -8.68 11.66 12.91
N LEU A 267 -8.66 12.99 12.83
CA LEU A 267 -8.66 13.89 13.99
C LEU A 267 -9.93 13.68 14.83
N SER A 268 -11.09 13.54 14.19
CA SER A 268 -12.36 13.30 14.88
C SER A 268 -12.39 11.96 15.62
N LEU A 269 -11.82 10.91 15.02
CA LEU A 269 -11.62 9.60 15.66
C LEU A 269 -10.67 9.71 16.87
N GLY A 270 -9.59 10.49 16.75
CA GLY A 270 -8.70 10.78 17.87
C GLY A 270 -9.41 11.48 19.03
N LEU A 271 -10.25 12.46 18.71
CA LEU A 271 -11.12 13.11 19.71
C LEU A 271 -12.07 12.11 20.39
N LEU A 272 -12.68 11.19 19.63
CA LEU A 272 -13.54 10.14 20.20
C LEU A 272 -12.77 9.21 21.14
N ILE A 273 -11.58 8.75 20.76
CA ILE A 273 -10.72 7.91 21.61
C ILE A 273 -10.39 8.67 22.90
N SER A 274 -10.08 9.96 22.81
CA SER A 274 -9.78 10.78 23.98
C SER A 274 -10.94 10.87 24.99
N THR A 275 -12.19 10.66 24.55
CA THR A 275 -13.34 10.69 25.47
C THR A 275 -13.45 9.46 26.37
N VAL A 276 -12.93 8.32 25.93
CA VAL A 276 -13.02 7.04 26.65
C VAL A 276 -11.71 6.65 27.33
N THR A 277 -10.66 7.42 27.16
CA THR A 277 -9.32 7.14 27.74
C THR A 277 -8.96 8.17 28.80
N ALA A 278 -8.27 7.69 29.86
CA ALA A 278 -7.81 8.51 30.96
C ALA A 278 -6.29 8.78 30.93
N SER A 279 -5.49 7.92 30.24
CA SER A 279 -4.03 8.08 30.18
C SER A 279 -3.54 8.22 28.74
N GLN A 280 -2.46 8.99 28.54
CA GLN A 280 -1.81 9.17 27.23
C GLN A 280 -1.36 7.84 26.63
N GLN A 281 -0.80 6.94 27.48
CA GLN A 281 -0.34 5.63 27.02
C GLN A 281 -1.50 4.79 26.48
N THR A 282 -2.61 4.73 27.19
CA THR A 282 -3.80 3.99 26.76
C THR A 282 -4.39 4.59 25.47
N ALA A 283 -4.45 5.93 25.40
CA ALA A 283 -4.93 6.62 24.21
C ALA A 283 -4.07 6.31 22.97
N MET A 284 -2.75 6.32 23.15
CA MET A 284 -1.79 5.99 22.09
C MET A 284 -1.92 4.52 21.64
N LEU A 285 -2.01 3.58 22.58
CA LEU A 285 -2.17 2.16 22.28
C LEU A 285 -3.48 1.88 21.52
N ILE A 286 -4.59 2.43 21.98
CA ILE A 286 -5.89 2.27 21.29
C ILE A 286 -5.85 2.90 19.90
N ALA A 287 -5.28 4.10 19.75
CA ALA A 287 -5.16 4.74 18.45
C ALA A 287 -4.24 3.94 17.51
N MET A 288 -3.07 3.50 17.98
CA MET A 288 -2.14 2.74 17.15
C MET A 288 -2.69 1.36 16.80
N MET A 289 -3.02 0.53 17.77
CA MET A 289 -3.45 -0.85 17.52
C MET A 289 -4.87 -0.90 16.93
N GLY A 290 -5.79 -0.08 17.46
CA GLY A 290 -7.18 -0.04 17.02
C GLY A 290 -7.37 0.53 15.63
N MET A 291 -6.45 1.38 15.12
CA MET A 291 -6.53 1.93 13.77
C MET A 291 -5.59 1.21 12.79
N MET A 292 -4.44 0.70 13.26
CA MET A 292 -3.46 0.02 12.41
C MET A 292 -4.03 -1.26 11.80
N LEU A 293 -4.53 -2.17 12.64
CA LEU A 293 -5.02 -3.48 12.17
C LEU A 293 -6.19 -3.34 11.17
N PRO A 294 -7.28 -2.62 11.50
CA PRO A 294 -8.35 -2.46 10.54
C PRO A 294 -7.92 -1.76 9.26
N THR A 295 -7.06 -0.74 9.35
CA THR A 295 -6.59 -0.04 8.16
C THR A 295 -5.73 -0.97 7.30
N ALA A 296 -4.81 -1.74 7.87
CA ALA A 296 -3.98 -2.67 7.12
C ALA A 296 -4.80 -3.72 6.37
N PHE A 297 -5.80 -4.31 7.04
CA PHE A 297 -6.58 -5.40 6.47
C PHE A 297 -7.75 -4.92 5.59
N PHE A 298 -8.50 -3.89 5.99
CA PHE A 298 -9.76 -3.51 5.34
C PHE A 298 -9.66 -2.32 4.38
N THR A 299 -8.47 -1.78 4.14
CA THR A 299 -8.27 -0.70 3.16
C THR A 299 -8.21 -1.22 1.72
N GLY A 300 -7.81 -2.48 1.52
CA GLY A 300 -7.67 -3.06 0.18
C GLY A 300 -6.26 -2.96 -0.41
N PHE A 301 -5.28 -2.38 0.30
CA PHE A 301 -3.93 -2.26 -0.23
C PHE A 301 -3.07 -3.51 0.01
N MET A 302 -3.21 -4.19 1.16
CA MET A 302 -2.53 -5.47 1.40
C MET A 302 -3.28 -6.64 0.78
N PHE A 303 -4.60 -6.66 0.96
CA PHE A 303 -5.47 -7.71 0.42
C PHE A 303 -6.62 -7.05 -0.34
N PRO A 304 -6.83 -7.36 -1.64
CA PRO A 304 -7.97 -6.85 -2.40
C PRO A 304 -9.29 -7.20 -1.70
N ILE A 305 -10.15 -6.18 -1.50
CA ILE A 305 -11.42 -6.35 -0.78
C ILE A 305 -12.32 -7.35 -1.50
N GLU A 306 -12.25 -7.40 -2.82
CA GLU A 306 -13.04 -8.29 -3.68
C GLU A 306 -12.75 -9.78 -3.41
N ASN A 307 -11.54 -10.10 -2.94
CA ASN A 307 -11.12 -11.45 -2.63
C ASN A 307 -11.46 -11.90 -1.20
N MET A 308 -12.04 -11.00 -0.40
CA MET A 308 -12.41 -11.29 0.97
C MET A 308 -13.79 -11.98 1.05
N PRO A 309 -14.07 -12.79 2.09
CA PRO A 309 -15.41 -13.25 2.41
C PRO A 309 -16.38 -12.06 2.56
N LEU A 310 -17.66 -12.26 2.18
CA LEU A 310 -18.68 -11.20 2.16
C LEU A 310 -18.80 -10.41 3.47
N ILE A 311 -18.62 -11.08 4.62
CA ILE A 311 -18.64 -10.45 5.93
C ILE A 311 -17.56 -9.38 6.05
N PHE A 312 -16.33 -9.68 5.64
CA PHE A 312 -15.21 -8.74 5.70
C PHE A 312 -15.33 -7.63 4.66
N GLN A 313 -15.92 -7.89 3.50
CA GLN A 313 -16.29 -6.85 2.54
C GLN A 313 -17.31 -5.86 3.15
N GLY A 314 -18.27 -6.36 3.94
CA GLY A 314 -19.21 -5.52 4.68
C GLY A 314 -18.52 -4.66 5.73
N ILE A 315 -17.59 -5.25 6.50
CA ILE A 315 -16.81 -4.55 7.51
C ILE A 315 -15.92 -3.47 6.88
N SER A 316 -15.29 -3.72 5.74
CA SER A 316 -14.43 -2.74 5.05
C SER A 316 -15.16 -1.44 4.71
N LYS A 317 -16.47 -1.50 4.44
CA LYS A 317 -17.30 -0.32 4.14
C LYS A 317 -17.50 0.62 5.35
N ILE A 318 -17.24 0.16 6.57
CA ILE A 318 -17.34 0.97 7.79
C ILE A 318 -16.07 1.82 7.97
N PHE A 319 -14.95 1.41 7.39
CA PHE A 319 -13.67 2.10 7.55
C PHE A 319 -13.46 3.20 6.51
N PRO A 320 -13.22 4.45 6.94
CA PRO A 320 -13.01 5.56 6.02
C PRO A 320 -11.73 5.40 5.17
N SER A 321 -10.75 4.65 5.66
CA SER A 321 -9.49 4.40 4.97
C SER A 321 -9.66 3.67 3.65
N SER A 322 -10.69 2.80 3.49
CA SER A 322 -10.96 2.09 2.23
C SER A 322 -11.40 3.05 1.11
N TYR A 323 -12.25 4.00 1.42
CA TYR A 323 -12.70 5.02 0.47
C TYR A 323 -11.59 5.99 0.11
N TYR A 324 -10.82 6.44 1.10
CA TYR A 324 -9.69 7.33 0.87
C TYR A 324 -8.61 6.67 0.01
N TYR A 325 -8.27 5.42 0.27
CA TYR A 325 -7.34 4.65 -0.57
C TYR A 325 -7.82 4.56 -2.02
N ALA A 326 -9.11 4.26 -2.23
CA ALA A 326 -9.70 4.22 -3.57
C ALA A 326 -9.59 5.59 -4.28
N ILE A 327 -9.86 6.70 -3.57
CA ILE A 327 -9.71 8.06 -4.10
C ILE A 327 -8.25 8.34 -4.48
N VAL A 328 -7.30 8.10 -3.56
CA VAL A 328 -5.88 8.36 -3.84
C VAL A 328 -5.40 7.55 -5.04
N LYS A 329 -5.77 6.27 -5.12
CA LYS A 329 -5.43 5.41 -6.25
C LYS A 329 -6.01 5.92 -7.58
N LYS A 330 -7.28 6.37 -7.58
CA LYS A 330 -7.95 6.92 -8.76
C LYS A 330 -7.33 8.26 -9.19
N VAL A 331 -7.13 9.17 -8.26
CA VAL A 331 -6.61 10.51 -8.56
C VAL A 331 -5.11 10.45 -8.84
N MET A 332 -4.31 9.91 -7.91
CA MET A 332 -2.85 9.93 -8.02
C MET A 332 -2.32 9.10 -9.17
N LEU A 333 -2.77 7.83 -9.30
CA LEU A 333 -2.20 6.89 -10.28
C LEU A 333 -2.91 6.90 -11.62
N LYS A 334 -4.24 7.00 -11.62
CA LYS A 334 -5.03 6.95 -12.86
C LYS A 334 -5.29 8.32 -13.46
N GLY A 335 -5.01 9.42 -12.73
CA GLY A 335 -5.24 10.79 -13.20
C GLY A 335 -6.71 11.16 -13.35
N LEU A 336 -7.60 10.52 -12.60
CA LEU A 336 -9.04 10.74 -12.72
C LEU A 336 -9.49 12.00 -11.95
N ASP A 337 -10.48 12.69 -12.52
CA ASP A 337 -11.08 13.89 -11.94
C ASP A 337 -12.15 13.58 -10.89
N PHE A 338 -12.68 14.64 -10.26
CA PHE A 338 -13.72 14.57 -9.22
C PHE A 338 -14.95 13.78 -9.64
N THR A 339 -15.31 13.78 -10.92
CA THR A 339 -16.46 13.03 -11.48
C THR A 339 -16.38 11.52 -11.23
N TYR A 340 -15.19 10.97 -11.01
CA TYR A 340 -14.97 9.55 -10.78
C TYR A 340 -14.82 9.17 -9.29
N VAL A 341 -14.71 10.16 -8.40
CA VAL A 341 -14.48 9.95 -6.96
C VAL A 341 -15.58 10.54 -6.07
N TRP A 342 -16.55 11.26 -6.64
CA TRP A 342 -17.60 11.97 -5.89
C TRP A 342 -18.40 11.08 -4.94
N LYS A 343 -18.60 9.79 -5.28
CA LYS A 343 -19.33 8.84 -4.43
C LYS A 343 -18.55 8.55 -3.15
N GLU A 344 -17.27 8.24 -3.27
CA GLU A 344 -16.38 8.01 -2.15
C GLU A 344 -16.23 9.27 -1.31
N THR A 345 -16.09 10.44 -1.94
CA THR A 345 -16.04 11.75 -1.26
C THR A 345 -17.30 12.00 -0.44
N LEU A 346 -18.49 11.73 -1.01
CA LEU A 346 -19.75 11.93 -0.30
C LEU A 346 -19.84 11.02 0.94
N ILE A 347 -19.39 9.78 0.84
CA ILE A 347 -19.34 8.86 1.99
C ILE A 347 -18.35 9.39 3.04
N LEU A 348 -17.17 9.88 2.64
CA LEU A 348 -16.21 10.47 3.57
C LEU A 348 -16.79 11.72 4.26
N ILE A 349 -17.52 12.58 3.54
CA ILE A 349 -18.22 13.74 4.14
C ILE A 349 -19.24 13.29 5.18
N ALA A 350 -20.06 12.29 4.86
CA ALA A 350 -21.01 11.73 5.80
C ALA A 350 -20.33 11.17 7.05
N MET A 351 -19.23 10.41 6.88
CA MET A 351 -18.43 9.89 7.99
C MET A 351 -17.80 11.02 8.83
N ALA A 352 -17.28 12.07 8.20
CA ALA A 352 -16.73 13.24 8.88
C ALA A 352 -17.78 13.89 9.78
N VAL A 353 -18.98 14.13 9.24
CA VAL A 353 -20.10 14.72 10.01
C VAL A 353 -20.50 13.82 11.18
N ILE A 354 -20.60 12.51 10.96
CA ILE A 354 -20.96 11.54 12.01
C ILE A 354 -19.91 11.54 13.12
N PHE A 355 -18.63 11.37 12.80
CA PHE A 355 -17.58 11.27 13.82
C PHE A 355 -17.36 12.60 14.56
N LEU A 356 -17.43 13.74 13.87
CA LEU A 356 -17.38 15.06 14.51
C LEU A 356 -18.56 15.27 15.45
N SER A 357 -19.77 14.92 15.02
CA SER A 357 -20.97 15.07 15.83
C SER A 357 -20.91 14.19 17.09
N LEU A 358 -20.46 12.95 16.94
CA LEU A 358 -20.27 12.03 18.06
C LEU A 358 -19.18 12.53 19.02
N ALA A 359 -18.07 13.04 18.49
CA ALA A 359 -16.99 13.61 19.29
C ALA A 359 -17.49 14.81 20.11
N MET A 360 -18.21 15.73 19.48
CA MET A 360 -18.79 16.89 20.16
C MET A 360 -19.82 16.52 21.22
N LYS A 361 -20.70 15.55 20.94
CA LYS A 361 -21.71 15.09 21.88
C LYS A 361 -21.09 14.46 23.12
N LYS A 362 -20.12 13.56 22.94
CA LYS A 362 -19.44 12.89 24.07
C LYS A 362 -18.55 13.83 24.87
N PHE A 363 -17.97 14.84 24.22
CA PHE A 363 -17.16 15.82 24.92
C PHE A 363 -17.99 16.71 25.84
N LYS A 364 -19.25 17.02 25.47
CA LYS A 364 -20.19 17.80 26.31
C LYS A 364 -20.69 17.05 27.54
N VAL A 365 -20.92 15.75 27.42
CA VAL A 365 -21.55 14.93 28.48
C VAL A 365 -20.61 14.70 29.69
N ARG A 366 -19.31 14.95 29.53
CA ARG A 366 -18.36 14.75 30.63
C ARG A 366 -18.03 16.03 31.42
N LEU A 367 -18.89 17.05 31.29
CA LEU A 367 -18.88 18.30 32.04
C LEU A 367 -19.92 18.30 33.20
N GLU A 368 -20.68 17.23 33.32
CA GLU A 368 -21.51 16.87 34.44
C GLU A 368 -20.87 15.71 35.23
#